data_3fca6270afb609a79e5fa3e3b18afd9b
#
_entry.id   3fca6270afb609a79e5fa3e3b18afd9b
#
_cell.length_a   1.000
_cell.length_b   1.000
_cell.length_c   1.000
_cell.angle_alpha   90.00
_cell.angle_beta   90.00
_cell.angle_gamma   90.00
#
_symmetry.space_group_name_H-M   'P 1'
#
loop_
_entity.id
_entity.type
_entity.pdbx_description
1 polymer ?
#
loop_
_entity_poly.entity_id
_entity_poly.type
_entity_poly.pdbx_seq_one_letter_code
_entity_poly.pdbx_strand_id
1 'polypeptide(L)'
;AGAALSIDRWLAPDISADRPSVRANLAIRLIQVHLCVIYLFSGCGKLLGASWWEGAALWGAAANVQYRTLDLTWLAGHPLVVNALTLGTLWWEVAYAAVVWPRLTRRLTLAMAVPVHLGIGLAMGMMEFGLAMLAANMAFVPASVLRQLLRQLPHRSIGIASHSA
;
A
#
# COMPACT_ATOMS: atom_id res chain seq x y z
N ALA A 1 -10.65 -7.32 11.10
CA ALA A 1 -10.90 -6.60 9.84
C ALA A 1 -12.25 -7.00 9.24
N GLY A 2 -12.56 -8.27 9.09
CA GLY A 2 -13.82 -8.72 8.49
C GLY A 2 -15.11 -8.25 9.17
N ALA A 3 -15.05 -7.92 10.46
CA ALA A 3 -16.21 -7.44 11.19
C ALA A 3 -16.64 -6.00 10.86
N ALA A 4 -15.77 -5.17 10.31
CA ALA A 4 -16.06 -3.75 10.04
C ALA A 4 -16.35 -3.44 8.58
N LEU A 5 -15.82 -4.24 7.66
CA LEU A 5 -15.86 -4.05 6.20
C LEU A 5 -16.09 -5.39 5.50
N SER A 6 -17.10 -6.16 5.87
CA SER A 6 -17.45 -7.37 5.12
C SER A 6 -18.68 -7.11 4.27
N ILE A 7 -18.70 -7.69 3.08
CA ILE A 7 -19.88 -7.73 2.21
C ILE A 7 -21.06 -8.38 2.96
N ASP A 8 -20.77 -9.39 3.80
CA ASP A 8 -21.77 -10.05 4.64
C ASP A 8 -22.48 -9.09 5.59
N ARG A 9 -21.73 -8.13 6.19
CA ARG A 9 -22.35 -7.11 7.06
C ARG A 9 -23.17 -6.08 6.29
N TRP A 10 -22.80 -5.84 5.04
CA TRP A 10 -23.56 -4.97 4.16
C TRP A 10 -24.88 -5.62 3.73
N LEU A 11 -24.85 -6.95 3.56
CA LEU A 11 -26.04 -7.76 3.20
C LEU A 11 -26.90 -8.16 4.40
N ALA A 12 -26.33 -8.24 5.61
CA ALA A 12 -26.99 -8.66 6.83
C ALA A 12 -26.60 -7.76 8.01
N PRO A 13 -27.24 -6.59 8.18
CA PRO A 13 -26.87 -5.61 9.21
C PRO A 13 -27.10 -6.06 10.66
N ASP A 14 -27.87 -7.11 10.90
CA ASP A 14 -28.26 -7.59 12.25
C ASP A 14 -27.26 -8.54 12.91
N ILE A 15 -26.14 -8.88 12.27
CA ILE A 15 -25.14 -9.72 12.91
C ILE A 15 -24.36 -8.86 13.89
N SER A 16 -24.49 -9.13 15.19
CA SER A 16 -23.80 -8.51 16.31
C SER A 16 -22.26 -8.71 16.20
N ALA A 17 -21.62 -7.88 15.38
CA ALA A 17 -20.23 -8.03 14.94
C ALA A 17 -19.22 -7.24 15.78
N ASP A 18 -19.58 -6.80 16.98
CA ASP A 18 -18.71 -5.97 17.83
C ASP A 18 -17.78 -6.79 18.75
N ARG A 19 -17.80 -8.12 18.64
CA ARG A 19 -16.86 -8.94 19.42
C ARG A 19 -15.50 -8.99 18.73
N PRO A 20 -14.42 -8.61 19.43
CA PRO A 20 -13.07 -8.74 18.91
C PRO A 20 -12.77 -10.22 18.59
N SER A 21 -12.53 -10.53 17.34
CA SER A 21 -12.20 -11.88 16.90
C SER A 21 -10.69 -12.10 17.00
N VAL A 22 -10.26 -13.06 17.80
CA VAL A 22 -8.85 -13.47 17.92
C VAL A 22 -8.29 -13.90 16.54
N ARG A 23 -9.09 -14.65 15.76
CA ARG A 23 -8.69 -15.10 14.41
C ARG A 23 -8.46 -13.91 13.49
N ALA A 24 -9.32 -12.91 13.48
CA ALA A 24 -9.16 -11.71 12.64
C ALA A 24 -7.93 -10.90 13.08
N ASN A 25 -7.68 -10.77 14.37
CA ASN A 25 -6.49 -10.10 14.88
C ASN A 25 -5.20 -10.84 14.48
N LEU A 26 -5.20 -12.16 14.58
CA LEU A 26 -4.07 -12.98 14.16
C LEU A 26 -3.80 -12.83 12.66
N ALA A 27 -4.84 -12.90 11.82
CA ALA A 27 -4.72 -12.72 10.39
C ALA A 27 -4.10 -11.35 10.03
N ILE A 28 -4.55 -10.27 10.68
CA ILE A 28 -3.96 -8.92 10.48
C ILE A 28 -2.49 -8.92 10.89
N ARG A 29 -2.13 -9.52 12.03
CA ARG A 29 -0.75 -9.58 12.48
C ARG A 29 0.14 -10.37 11.53
N LEU A 30 -0.35 -11.47 10.98
CA LEU A 30 0.37 -12.25 9.98
C LEU A 30 0.62 -11.43 8.72
N ILE A 31 -0.38 -10.68 8.22
CA ILE A 31 -0.20 -9.78 7.07
C ILE A 31 0.83 -8.70 7.40
N GLN A 32 0.78 -8.09 8.57
CA GLN A 32 1.74 -7.06 9.00
C GLN A 32 3.18 -7.60 9.03
N VAL A 33 3.39 -8.78 9.63
CA VAL A 33 4.72 -9.43 9.68
C VAL A 33 5.18 -9.80 8.27
N HIS A 34 4.28 -10.38 7.46
CA HIS A 34 4.61 -10.75 6.09
C HIS A 34 5.04 -9.55 5.25
N LEU A 35 4.35 -8.41 5.36
CA LEU A 35 4.77 -7.17 4.71
C LEU A 35 6.16 -6.71 5.16
N CYS A 36 6.45 -6.74 6.46
CA CYS A 36 7.78 -6.40 6.97
C CYS A 36 8.86 -7.31 6.36
N VAL A 37 8.57 -8.60 6.21
CA VAL A 37 9.47 -9.56 5.57
C VAL A 37 9.66 -9.22 4.09
N ILE A 38 8.58 -8.96 3.34
CA ILE A 38 8.67 -8.60 1.92
C ILE A 38 9.55 -7.37 1.73
N TYR A 39 9.30 -6.28 2.45
CA TYR A 39 10.08 -5.05 2.31
C TYR A 39 11.53 -5.22 2.73
N LEU A 40 11.78 -5.96 3.83
CA LEU A 40 13.13 -6.21 4.29
C LEU A 40 13.94 -7.00 3.26
N PHE A 41 13.38 -8.10 2.74
CA PHE A 41 14.06 -8.92 1.72
C PHE A 41 14.23 -8.16 0.40
N SER A 42 13.22 -7.38 -0.01
CA SER A 42 13.31 -6.52 -1.19
C SER A 42 14.42 -5.48 -1.03
N GLY A 43 14.44 -4.77 0.11
CA GLY A 43 15.47 -3.78 0.40
C GLY A 43 16.87 -4.39 0.49
N CYS A 44 17.03 -5.50 1.23
CA CYS A 44 18.31 -6.21 1.32
C CYS A 44 18.80 -6.71 -0.05
N GLY A 45 17.89 -7.24 -0.89
CA GLY A 45 18.24 -7.64 -2.25
C GLY A 45 18.74 -6.46 -3.10
N LYS A 46 18.13 -5.29 -2.96
CA LYS A 46 18.58 -4.05 -3.64
C LYS A 46 19.96 -3.60 -3.18
N LEU A 47 20.30 -3.78 -1.90
CA LEU A 47 21.64 -3.45 -1.38
C LEU A 47 22.78 -4.23 -2.05
N LEU A 48 22.48 -5.37 -2.69
CA LEU A 48 23.46 -6.17 -3.41
C LEU A 48 23.72 -5.65 -4.84
N GLY A 49 22.89 -4.76 -5.36
CA GLY A 49 22.99 -4.24 -6.72
C GLY A 49 23.75 -2.91 -6.78
N ALA A 50 24.80 -2.81 -7.59
CA ALA A 50 25.59 -1.60 -7.75
C ALA A 50 24.76 -0.39 -8.19
N SER A 51 23.82 -0.57 -9.12
CA SER A 51 22.96 0.50 -9.64
C SER A 51 22.11 1.19 -8.56
N TRP A 52 21.83 0.51 -7.44
CA TRP A 52 21.11 1.10 -6.30
C TRP A 52 22.01 2.07 -5.53
N TRP A 53 23.28 1.70 -5.34
CA TRP A 53 24.27 2.56 -4.66
C TRP A 53 24.67 3.76 -5.51
N GLU A 54 24.73 3.57 -6.83
CA GLU A 54 24.99 4.63 -7.81
C GLU A 54 23.78 5.57 -7.99
N GLY A 55 22.63 5.21 -7.42
CA GLY A 55 21.40 5.99 -7.54
C GLY A 55 20.75 5.94 -8.93
N ALA A 56 21.11 4.96 -9.78
CA ALA A 56 20.67 4.85 -11.16
C ALA A 56 19.61 3.76 -11.39
N ALA A 57 19.29 2.93 -10.37
CA ALA A 57 18.42 1.76 -10.55
C ALA A 57 17.03 2.13 -11.05
N LEU A 58 16.46 3.25 -10.59
CA LEU A 58 15.14 3.69 -11.04
C LEU A 58 15.14 4.06 -12.52
N TRP A 59 16.22 4.64 -13.01
CA TRP A 59 16.37 4.92 -14.47
C TRP A 59 16.35 3.62 -15.28
N GLY A 60 17.10 2.59 -14.83
CA GLY A 60 17.10 1.28 -15.48
C GLY A 60 15.69 0.66 -15.57
N ALA A 61 14.88 0.83 -14.53
CA ALA A 61 13.49 0.37 -14.53
C ALA A 61 12.59 1.22 -15.44
N ALA A 62 12.70 2.55 -15.38
CA ALA A 62 11.87 3.48 -16.16
C ALA A 62 12.19 3.48 -17.65
N ALA A 63 13.45 3.24 -18.03
CA ALA A 63 13.90 3.17 -19.40
C ALA A 63 13.67 1.80 -20.07
N ASN A 64 13.35 0.76 -19.28
CA ASN A 64 13.19 -0.60 -19.78
C ASN A 64 11.94 -0.72 -20.67
N VAL A 65 12.15 -0.84 -21.97
CA VAL A 65 11.07 -0.93 -22.98
C VAL A 65 10.19 -2.17 -22.82
N GLN A 66 10.66 -3.20 -22.11
CA GLN A 66 9.89 -4.43 -21.88
C GLN A 66 8.76 -4.25 -20.87
N TYR A 67 8.93 -3.35 -19.91
CA TYR A 67 7.98 -3.17 -18.79
C TYR A 67 7.32 -1.79 -18.80
N ARG A 68 7.96 -0.76 -19.35
CA ARG A 68 7.45 0.60 -19.27
C ARG A 68 6.10 0.75 -19.98
N THR A 69 5.15 1.35 -19.28
CA THR A 69 3.86 1.77 -19.83
C THR A 69 3.78 3.27 -20.05
N LEU A 70 4.60 4.04 -19.33
CA LEU A 70 4.71 5.48 -19.47
C LEU A 70 6.06 5.87 -20.07
N ASP A 71 6.07 6.89 -20.90
CA ASP A 71 7.31 7.50 -21.35
C ASP A 71 7.89 8.42 -20.28
N LEU A 72 8.92 7.93 -19.61
CA LEU A 72 9.65 8.64 -18.56
C LEU A 72 11.05 9.04 -19.03
N THR A 73 11.32 9.08 -20.34
CA THR A 73 12.64 9.40 -20.92
C THR A 73 13.12 10.80 -20.54
N TRP A 74 12.22 11.73 -20.22
CA TRP A 74 12.55 13.05 -19.70
C TRP A 74 13.37 13.00 -18.41
N LEU A 75 13.28 11.93 -17.62
CA LEU A 75 14.08 11.73 -16.41
C LEU A 75 15.59 11.65 -16.69
N ALA A 76 16.00 11.30 -17.92
CA ALA A 76 17.39 11.31 -18.33
C ALA A 76 18.05 12.70 -18.16
N GLY A 77 17.28 13.77 -18.34
CA GLY A 77 17.73 15.15 -18.10
C GLY A 77 17.76 15.57 -16.61
N HIS A 78 17.31 14.69 -15.70
CA HIS A 78 17.15 15.03 -14.26
C HIS A 78 17.82 13.98 -13.35
N PRO A 79 19.15 13.80 -13.44
CA PRO A 79 19.85 12.73 -12.71
C PRO A 79 19.70 12.83 -11.19
N LEU A 80 19.61 14.04 -10.64
CA LEU A 80 19.38 14.25 -9.21
C LEU A 80 18.01 13.71 -8.76
N VAL A 81 16.98 13.84 -9.58
CA VAL A 81 15.64 13.30 -9.28
C VAL A 81 15.68 11.77 -9.30
N VAL A 82 16.31 11.17 -10.31
CA VAL A 82 16.49 9.71 -10.42
C VAL A 82 17.24 9.18 -9.20
N ASN A 83 18.33 9.83 -8.82
CA ASN A 83 19.14 9.45 -7.66
C ASN A 83 18.33 9.55 -6.35
N ALA A 84 17.64 10.67 -6.12
CA ALA A 84 16.83 10.88 -4.93
C ALA A 84 15.70 9.83 -4.82
N LEU A 85 15.02 9.52 -5.92
CA LEU A 85 13.97 8.50 -5.96
C LEU A 85 14.53 7.08 -5.75
N THR A 86 15.69 6.76 -6.35
CA THR A 86 16.36 5.46 -6.18
C THR A 86 16.76 5.24 -4.73
N LEU A 87 17.54 6.16 -4.17
CA LEU A 87 18.01 6.05 -2.79
C LEU A 87 16.86 6.17 -1.78
N GLY A 88 15.90 7.06 -2.04
CA GLY A 88 14.71 7.21 -1.21
C GLY A 88 13.89 5.91 -1.12
N THR A 89 13.68 5.24 -2.25
CA THR A 89 12.99 3.94 -2.29
C THR A 89 13.80 2.87 -1.55
N LEU A 90 15.09 2.78 -1.81
CA LEU A 90 15.99 1.82 -1.15
C LEU A 90 15.94 1.95 0.36
N TRP A 91 16.20 3.14 0.88
CA TRP A 91 16.24 3.37 2.33
C TRP A 91 14.86 3.23 2.97
N TRP A 92 13.80 3.64 2.29
CA TRP A 92 12.45 3.44 2.77
C TRP A 92 12.10 1.96 2.91
N GLU A 93 12.45 1.10 1.93
CA GLU A 93 12.20 -0.34 2.00
C GLU A 93 13.00 -1.00 3.12
N VAL A 94 14.30 -0.69 3.24
CA VAL A 94 15.17 -1.23 4.29
C VAL A 94 14.66 -0.84 5.69
N ALA A 95 14.26 0.42 5.85
CA ALA A 95 13.78 0.93 7.13
C ALA A 95 12.35 0.49 7.47
N TYR A 96 11.54 0.10 6.46
CA TYR A 96 10.10 -0.14 6.61
C TYR A 96 9.76 -1.01 7.81
N ALA A 97 10.42 -2.15 7.97
CA ALA A 97 10.16 -3.11 9.04
C ALA A 97 10.32 -2.52 10.45
N ALA A 98 11.18 -1.51 10.61
CA ALA A 98 11.39 -0.83 11.88
C ALA A 98 10.43 0.35 12.07
N VAL A 99 10.23 1.18 11.01
CA VAL A 99 9.55 2.48 11.14
C VAL A 99 8.03 2.39 11.00
N VAL A 100 7.47 1.28 10.53
CA VAL A 100 6.01 1.12 10.36
C VAL A 100 5.27 0.91 11.68
N TRP A 101 5.96 0.47 12.76
CA TRP A 101 5.33 0.16 14.03
C TRP A 101 5.03 1.40 14.91
N PRO A 102 5.95 2.37 15.09
CA PRO A 102 5.68 3.54 15.91
C PRO A 102 4.61 4.44 15.25
N ARG A 103 3.75 5.04 16.08
CA ARG A 103 2.62 5.85 15.60
C ARG A 103 3.05 7.07 14.80
N LEU A 104 4.18 7.67 15.15
CA LEU A 104 4.69 8.89 14.52
C LEU A 104 5.17 8.61 13.10
N THR A 105 6.06 7.62 12.94
CA THR A 105 6.69 7.27 11.65
C THR A 105 5.75 6.49 10.73
N ARG A 106 4.80 5.72 11.29
CA ARG A 106 3.83 4.94 10.53
C ARG A 106 3.09 5.74 9.47
N ARG A 107 2.62 6.94 9.82
CA ARG A 107 1.85 7.78 8.89
C ARG A 107 2.69 8.14 7.67
N LEU A 108 3.94 8.54 7.90
CA LEU A 108 4.87 8.86 6.83
C LEU A 108 5.21 7.63 6.00
N THR A 109 5.49 6.50 6.65
CA THR A 109 5.80 5.23 6.00
C THR A 109 4.68 4.77 5.08
N LEU A 110 3.42 4.83 5.53
CA LEU A 110 2.26 4.47 4.73
C LEU A 110 1.96 5.50 3.63
N ALA A 111 2.20 6.79 3.90
CA ALA A 111 2.06 7.84 2.89
C ALA A 111 3.07 7.63 1.74
N MET A 112 4.30 7.23 2.05
CA MET A 112 5.34 6.90 1.04
C MET A 112 5.00 5.63 0.25
N ALA A 113 4.29 4.67 0.84
CA ALA A 113 3.86 3.45 0.12
C ALA A 113 2.98 3.79 -1.08
N VAL A 114 2.17 4.86 -1.00
CA VAL A 114 1.24 5.24 -2.08
C VAL A 114 1.99 5.63 -3.36
N PRO A 115 2.86 6.65 -3.37
CA PRO A 115 3.57 7.03 -4.60
C PRO A 115 4.52 5.94 -5.10
N VAL A 116 5.15 5.16 -4.21
CA VAL A 116 6.03 4.07 -4.62
C VAL A 116 5.25 3.00 -5.39
N HIS A 117 4.17 2.48 -4.83
CA HIS A 117 3.43 1.40 -5.47
C HIS A 117 2.56 1.85 -6.64
N LEU A 118 2.00 3.05 -6.60
CA LEU A 118 1.34 3.63 -7.79
C LEU A 118 2.35 3.93 -8.90
N GLY A 119 3.55 4.41 -8.55
CA GLY A 119 4.64 4.61 -9.50
C GLY A 119 5.04 3.31 -10.20
N ILE A 120 5.23 2.23 -9.45
CA ILE A 120 5.51 0.89 -10.01
C ILE A 120 4.34 0.45 -10.91
N GLY A 121 3.11 0.58 -10.43
CA GLY A 121 1.91 0.20 -11.19
C GLY A 121 1.79 0.93 -12.52
N LEU A 122 1.91 2.26 -12.47
CA LEU A 122 1.70 3.14 -13.63
C LEU A 122 2.90 3.19 -14.58
N ALA A 123 4.13 3.20 -14.03
CA ALA A 123 5.32 3.34 -14.86
C ALA A 123 5.79 2.01 -15.47
N MET A 124 5.60 0.91 -14.75
CA MET A 124 6.07 -0.42 -15.14
C MET A 124 4.95 -1.39 -15.53
N GLY A 125 3.69 -0.93 -15.59
CA GLY A 125 2.54 -1.77 -15.97
C GLY A 125 2.16 -2.84 -14.95
N MET A 126 2.72 -2.79 -13.72
CA MET A 126 2.45 -3.77 -12.66
C MET A 126 1.36 -3.27 -11.69
N MET A 127 0.21 -2.85 -12.24
CA MET A 127 -0.87 -2.26 -11.45
C MET A 127 -1.42 -3.23 -10.40
N GLU A 128 -1.56 -4.49 -10.73
CA GLU A 128 -2.06 -5.52 -9.81
C GLU A 128 -1.14 -5.67 -8.60
N PHE A 129 0.17 -5.70 -8.83
CA PHE A 129 1.17 -5.72 -7.75
C PHE A 129 1.08 -4.45 -6.89
N GLY A 130 1.03 -3.27 -7.52
CA GLY A 130 0.92 -2.01 -6.80
C GLY A 130 -0.31 -1.94 -5.90
N LEU A 131 -1.48 -2.33 -6.43
CA LEU A 131 -2.74 -2.35 -5.68
C LEU A 131 -2.73 -3.41 -4.57
N ALA A 132 -2.18 -4.60 -4.81
CA ALA A 132 -2.06 -5.64 -3.80
C ALA A 132 -1.20 -5.17 -2.61
N MET A 133 -0.06 -4.52 -2.89
CA MET A 133 0.82 -3.98 -1.85
C MET A 133 0.13 -2.84 -1.08
N LEU A 134 -0.60 -1.95 -1.75
CA LEU A 134 -1.39 -0.91 -1.06
C LEU A 134 -2.48 -1.50 -0.18
N ALA A 135 -3.22 -2.50 -0.68
CA ALA A 135 -4.24 -3.19 0.09
C ALA A 135 -3.64 -3.87 1.34
N ALA A 136 -2.49 -4.53 1.21
CA ALA A 136 -1.80 -5.14 2.33
C ALA A 136 -1.31 -4.10 3.36
N ASN A 137 -0.85 -2.92 2.91
CA ASN A 137 -0.47 -1.80 3.79
C ASN A 137 -1.65 -1.28 4.63
N MET A 138 -2.91 -1.47 4.19
CA MET A 138 -4.08 -1.13 5.00
C MET A 138 -4.14 -1.88 6.33
N ALA A 139 -3.44 -3.02 6.47
CA ALA A 139 -3.34 -3.74 7.73
C ALA A 139 -2.69 -2.91 8.85
N PHE A 140 -1.92 -1.88 8.52
CA PHE A 140 -1.31 -0.96 9.49
C PHE A 140 -2.15 0.29 9.79
N VAL A 141 -3.23 0.52 9.02
CA VAL A 141 -4.11 1.66 9.27
C VAL A 141 -4.96 1.43 10.51
N PRO A 142 -4.98 2.36 11.49
CA PRO A 142 -5.80 2.22 12.68
C PRO A 142 -7.30 2.14 12.33
N ALA A 143 -8.03 1.25 13.01
CA ALA A 143 -9.46 1.07 12.77
C ALA A 143 -10.28 2.35 13.04
N SER A 144 -9.80 3.26 13.89
CA SER A 144 -10.41 4.57 14.13
C SER A 144 -10.41 5.45 12.88
N VAL A 145 -9.28 5.50 12.17
CA VAL A 145 -9.15 6.28 10.92
C VAL A 145 -10.08 5.72 9.86
N LEU A 146 -10.10 4.40 9.70
CA LEU A 146 -10.96 3.73 8.74
C LEU A 146 -12.44 3.99 9.01
N ARG A 147 -12.87 3.91 10.30
CA ARG A 147 -14.24 4.22 10.71
C ARG A 147 -14.60 5.69 10.44
N GLN A 148 -13.69 6.61 10.64
CA GLN A 148 -13.91 8.03 10.37
C GLN A 148 -14.11 8.29 8.87
N LEU A 149 -13.28 7.70 8.02
CA LEU A 149 -13.41 7.79 6.56
C LEU A 149 -14.74 7.21 6.07
N LEU A 150 -15.14 6.05 6.60
CA LEU A 150 -16.40 5.42 6.23
C LEU A 150 -17.64 6.24 6.63
N ARG A 151 -17.59 6.96 7.76
CA ARG A 151 -18.69 7.85 8.19
C ARG A 151 -18.82 9.09 7.29
N GLN A 152 -17.76 9.46 6.58
CA GLN A 152 -17.79 10.60 5.64
C GLN A 152 -18.32 10.22 4.25
N LEU A 153 -18.42 8.93 3.94
CA LEU A 153 -19.04 8.48 2.70
C LEU A 153 -20.55 8.72 2.78
N PRO A 154 -21.15 9.37 1.78
CA PRO A 154 -22.59 9.61 1.77
C PRO A 154 -23.34 8.29 1.86
N HIS A 155 -24.16 8.13 2.87
CA HIS A 155 -25.11 7.03 2.98
C HIS A 155 -26.08 7.16 1.80
N ARG A 156 -25.85 6.40 0.72
CA ARG A 156 -26.90 6.16 -0.28
C ARG A 156 -27.96 5.29 0.40
N SER A 157 -28.96 5.93 0.95
CA SER A 157 -30.23 5.26 1.26
C SER A 157 -30.76 4.72 -0.06
N ILE A 158 -30.62 3.43 -0.29
CA ILE A 158 -31.35 2.72 -1.35
C ILE A 158 -32.78 2.70 -0.84
N GLY A 159 -33.57 3.65 -1.33
CA GLY A 159 -35.02 3.66 -1.11
C GLY A 159 -35.60 2.39 -1.69
N ILE A 160 -35.88 1.41 -0.84
CA ILE A 160 -36.75 0.30 -1.18
C ILE A 160 -38.15 0.94 -1.25
N ALA A 161 -38.58 1.23 -2.47
CA ALA A 161 -39.96 1.61 -2.72
C ALA A 161 -40.85 0.46 -2.22
N SER A 162 -41.55 0.69 -1.12
CA SER A 162 -42.64 -0.18 -0.67
C SER A 162 -43.76 -0.10 -1.71
N HIS A 163 -43.82 -1.07 -2.63
CA HIS A 163 -45.02 -1.32 -3.37
C HIS A 163 -46.06 -1.92 -2.40
N SER A 164 -46.88 -1.06 -1.85
CA SER A 164 -48.19 -1.43 -1.30
C SER A 164 -49.20 -1.47 -2.43
N ALA A 165 -49.63 -2.66 -2.75
CA ALA A 165 -50.89 -2.92 -3.49
C ALA A 165 -51.80 -3.71 -2.56
#